data_90ec67365180329b9d3c54fc5f1feed6
#
_entry.id   90ec67365180329b9d3c54fc5f1feed6
#
_cell.length_a   1.000
_cell.length_b   1.000
_cell.length_c   1.000
_cell.angle_alpha   90.00
_cell.angle_beta   90.00
_cell.angle_gamma   90.00
#
_symmetry.space_group_name_H-M   'P 1'
#
loop_
_entity.id
_entity.type
_entity.pdbx_description
1 polymer ?
#
loop_
_entity_poly.entity_id
_entity_poly.type
_entity_poly.pdbx_seq_one_letter_code
_entity_poly.pdbx_strand_id
1 'polypeptide(L)'
;TVHGGSLLDEIVRDGARQMLAAALQAEVAAYVERFAGEVDEHGHRLVVRNGYHAAREVTTAAGAVPVRQPRVDDRRIDEATGERKRFGSAILPAWARKSPQMAEVLPLLYLHGLSSSDFGPALTQFLATSAGLSAKTITRLTEQWQAEALAFNQRSLAETDYVYVWVDGIHLKVRLT
;
A
#
# COMPACT_ATOMS: atom_id res chain seq x y z
N THR A 1 8.80 -23.35 -19.21
CA THR A 1 7.42 -22.97 -19.48
C THR A 1 7.37 -21.45 -19.38
N VAL A 2 7.38 -20.77 -20.55
CA VAL A 2 7.23 -19.31 -20.64
C VAL A 2 5.82 -19.00 -20.14
N HIS A 3 5.70 -18.31 -19.03
CA HIS A 3 4.45 -17.71 -18.62
C HIS A 3 4.20 -16.54 -19.58
N GLY A 4 3.60 -16.84 -20.72
CA GLY A 4 3.08 -15.83 -21.61
C GLY A 4 1.92 -15.15 -20.91
N GLY A 5 2.14 -13.97 -20.36
CA GLY A 5 1.06 -13.12 -19.87
C GLY A 5 0.08 -12.90 -21.02
N SER A 6 -1.23 -12.92 -20.73
CA SER A 6 -2.24 -12.54 -21.70
C SER A 6 -1.94 -11.12 -22.23
N LEU A 7 -2.10 -10.89 -23.53
CA LEU A 7 -1.98 -9.55 -24.12
C LEU A 7 -2.86 -8.54 -23.36
N LEU A 8 -4.02 -8.97 -22.87
CA LEU A 8 -4.90 -8.15 -22.05
C LEU A 8 -4.22 -7.72 -20.74
N ASP A 9 -3.56 -8.65 -20.03
CA ASP A 9 -2.86 -8.36 -18.77
C ASP A 9 -1.66 -7.43 -18.99
N GLU A 10 -0.99 -7.55 -20.12
CA GLU A 10 0.11 -6.64 -20.49
C GLU A 10 -0.41 -5.23 -20.75
N ILE A 11 -1.52 -5.08 -21.48
CA ILE A 11 -2.15 -3.78 -21.76
C ILE A 11 -2.63 -3.13 -20.45
N VAL A 12 -3.29 -3.89 -19.56
CA VAL A 12 -3.77 -3.38 -18.27
C VAL A 12 -2.60 -2.91 -17.40
N ARG A 13 -1.53 -3.69 -17.34
CA ARG A 13 -0.33 -3.34 -16.56
C ARG A 13 0.38 -2.11 -17.12
N ASP A 14 0.52 -2.01 -18.43
CA ASP A 14 1.15 -0.85 -19.05
C ASP A 14 0.29 0.41 -18.88
N GLY A 15 -1.03 0.30 -19.05
CA GLY A 15 -1.97 1.38 -18.75
C GLY A 15 -1.90 1.83 -17.29
N ALA A 16 -1.87 0.91 -16.34
CA ALA A 16 -1.71 1.22 -14.93
C ALA A 16 -0.39 1.96 -14.64
N ARG A 17 0.71 1.52 -15.25
CA ARG A 17 2.02 2.18 -15.15
C ARG A 17 1.98 3.62 -15.67
N GLN A 18 1.40 3.83 -16.85
CA GLN A 18 1.32 5.16 -17.48
C GLN A 18 0.44 6.10 -16.67
N MET A 19 -0.76 5.65 -16.25
CA MET A 19 -1.67 6.45 -15.43
C MET A 19 -1.04 6.83 -14.09
N LEU A 20 -0.39 5.89 -13.41
CA LEU A 20 0.26 6.16 -12.13
C LEU A 20 1.44 7.14 -12.30
N ALA A 21 2.24 6.99 -13.35
CA ALA A 21 3.33 7.92 -13.64
C ALA A 21 2.81 9.34 -13.91
N ALA A 22 1.74 9.48 -14.70
CA ALA A 22 1.12 10.76 -14.99
C ALA A 22 0.53 11.41 -13.73
N ALA A 23 -0.16 10.65 -12.89
CA ALA A 23 -0.73 11.13 -11.64
C ALA A 23 0.34 11.64 -10.66
N LEU A 24 1.46 10.91 -10.51
CA LEU A 24 2.58 11.31 -9.66
C LEU A 24 3.29 12.58 -10.19
N GLN A 25 3.39 12.72 -11.52
CA GLN A 25 3.94 13.93 -12.12
C GLN A 25 3.03 15.14 -11.89
N ALA A 26 1.71 14.96 -12.05
CA ALA A 26 0.74 16.00 -11.80
C ALA A 26 0.72 16.43 -10.32
N GLU A 27 0.79 15.48 -9.39
CA GLU A 27 0.87 15.77 -7.96
C GLU A 27 2.09 16.62 -7.60
N VAL A 28 3.27 16.25 -8.12
CA VAL A 28 4.50 17.00 -7.89
C VAL A 28 4.45 18.38 -8.58
N ALA A 29 3.93 18.47 -9.79
CA ALA A 29 3.77 19.75 -10.49
C ALA A 29 2.85 20.70 -9.72
N ALA A 30 1.71 20.20 -9.24
CA ALA A 30 0.78 20.98 -8.43
C ALA A 30 1.40 21.44 -7.10
N TYR A 31 2.22 20.60 -6.47
CA TYR A 31 2.93 20.97 -5.25
C TYR A 31 3.95 22.10 -5.52
N VAL A 32 4.79 21.95 -6.53
CA VAL A 32 5.81 22.96 -6.90
C VAL A 32 5.14 24.29 -7.27
N GLU A 33 4.05 24.24 -8.04
CA GLU A 33 3.33 25.45 -8.45
C GLU A 33 2.66 26.18 -7.26
N ARG A 34 2.10 25.44 -6.30
CA ARG A 34 1.52 26.02 -5.08
C ARG A 34 2.50 26.93 -4.33
N PHE A 35 3.78 26.64 -4.40
CA PHE A 35 4.84 27.36 -3.71
C PHE A 35 5.80 28.09 -4.65
N ALA A 36 5.35 28.37 -5.89
CA ALA A 36 6.16 29.02 -6.91
C ALA A 36 6.63 30.44 -6.53
N GLY A 37 5.84 31.13 -5.69
CA GLY A 37 6.17 32.46 -5.20
C GLY A 37 7.13 32.49 -3.99
N GLU A 38 7.45 31.33 -3.40
CA GLU A 38 8.38 31.26 -2.29
C GLU A 38 9.82 31.15 -2.82
N VAL A 39 10.58 32.22 -2.61
CA VAL A 39 11.96 32.38 -3.12
C VAL A 39 12.94 32.70 -1.99
N ASP A 40 14.20 32.41 -2.21
CA ASP A 40 15.29 32.80 -1.33
C ASP A 40 15.70 34.29 -1.55
N GLU A 41 16.66 34.77 -0.80
CA GLU A 41 17.22 36.14 -0.88
C GLU A 41 17.83 36.48 -2.26
N HIS A 42 18.14 35.46 -3.06
CA HIS A 42 18.66 35.57 -4.41
C HIS A 42 17.60 35.41 -5.51
N GLY A 43 16.32 35.25 -5.13
CA GLY A 43 15.21 35.04 -6.05
C GLY A 43 15.07 33.63 -6.59
N HIS A 44 15.79 32.63 -6.05
CA HIS A 44 15.63 31.24 -6.44
C HIS A 44 14.45 30.58 -5.71
N ARG A 45 13.66 29.81 -6.43
CA ARG A 45 12.53 29.08 -5.85
C ARG A 45 13.01 28.12 -4.74
N LEU A 46 12.34 28.17 -3.59
CA LEU A 46 12.61 27.27 -2.46
C LEU A 46 12.08 25.86 -2.71
N VAL A 47 11.06 25.70 -3.56
CA VAL A 47 10.46 24.42 -3.90
C VAL A 47 10.66 24.14 -5.38
N VAL A 48 11.43 23.10 -5.70
CA VAL A 48 11.74 22.74 -7.07
C VAL A 48 11.68 21.24 -7.30
N ARG A 49 11.37 20.83 -8.52
CA ARG A 49 11.51 19.42 -8.93
C ARG A 49 12.99 19.06 -9.01
N ASN A 50 13.38 17.91 -8.45
CA ASN A 50 14.78 17.45 -8.42
C ASN A 50 14.90 15.99 -8.87
N GLY A 51 14.73 15.74 -10.17
CA GLY A 51 14.90 14.40 -10.76
C GLY A 51 13.85 13.39 -10.26
N TYR A 52 14.30 12.16 -10.00
CA TYR A 52 13.45 11.05 -9.61
C TYR A 52 14.07 10.22 -8.47
N HIS A 53 13.23 9.56 -7.70
CA HIS A 53 13.66 8.48 -6.80
C HIS A 53 14.10 7.25 -7.60
N ALA A 54 14.80 6.33 -6.94
CA ALA A 54 15.09 5.01 -7.53
C ALA A 54 13.76 4.32 -7.91
N ALA A 55 13.79 3.59 -9.03
CA ALA A 55 12.65 2.78 -9.45
C ALA A 55 12.32 1.73 -8.38
N ARG A 56 11.04 1.51 -8.14
CA ARG A 56 10.54 0.47 -7.24
C ARG A 56 9.29 -0.18 -7.82
N GLU A 57 9.01 -1.39 -7.41
CA GLU A 57 7.77 -2.06 -7.76
C GLU A 57 6.71 -1.82 -6.68
N VAL A 58 5.47 -1.62 -7.15
CA VAL A 58 4.27 -1.54 -6.32
C VAL A 58 3.32 -2.65 -6.77
N THR A 59 2.98 -3.55 -5.86
CA THR A 59 2.03 -4.62 -6.12
C THR A 59 0.60 -4.07 -6.11
N THR A 60 -0.11 -4.25 -7.22
CA THR A 60 -1.50 -3.84 -7.43
C THR A 60 -2.34 -5.02 -7.90
N ALA A 61 -3.65 -4.84 -8.05
CA ALA A 61 -4.53 -5.84 -8.67
C ALA A 61 -4.14 -6.16 -10.13
N ALA A 62 -3.44 -5.24 -10.82
CA ALA A 62 -2.91 -5.45 -12.16
C ALA A 62 -1.51 -6.13 -12.16
N GLY A 63 -1.04 -6.60 -11.00
CA GLY A 63 0.29 -7.16 -10.81
C GLY A 63 1.32 -6.14 -10.32
N ALA A 64 2.60 -6.45 -10.54
CA ALA A 64 3.70 -5.55 -10.23
C ALA A 64 3.74 -4.39 -11.23
N VAL A 65 3.66 -3.18 -10.72
CA VAL A 65 3.80 -1.96 -11.52
C VAL A 65 5.12 -1.27 -11.14
N PRO A 66 6.08 -1.17 -12.08
CA PRO A 66 7.30 -0.43 -11.84
C PRO A 66 7.01 1.07 -11.81
N VAL A 67 7.43 1.74 -10.75
CA VAL A 67 7.18 3.17 -10.54
C VAL A 67 8.49 3.91 -10.30
N ARG A 68 8.63 5.03 -10.98
CA ARG A 68 9.72 5.98 -10.76
C ARG A 68 9.12 7.33 -10.37
N GLN A 69 9.05 7.57 -9.06
CA GLN A 69 8.41 8.75 -8.48
C GLN A 69 9.28 10.00 -8.66
N PRO A 70 8.72 11.14 -9.13
CA PRO A 70 9.46 12.40 -9.15
C PRO A 70 9.85 12.84 -7.75
N ARG A 71 11.01 13.48 -7.62
CA ARG A 71 11.51 14.07 -6.37
C ARG A 71 11.26 15.55 -6.32
N VAL A 72 10.96 16.06 -5.14
CA VAL A 72 10.91 17.48 -4.83
C VAL A 72 12.07 17.83 -3.90
N ASP A 73 12.75 18.92 -4.18
CA ASP A 73 13.65 19.60 -3.27
C ASP A 73 12.88 20.77 -2.66
N ASP A 74 12.48 20.64 -1.39
CA ASP A 74 11.79 21.65 -0.62
C ASP A 74 12.76 22.18 0.44
N ARG A 75 13.19 23.42 0.27
CA ARG A 75 14.18 24.07 1.13
C ARG A 75 13.55 24.93 2.22
N ARG A 76 12.23 24.99 2.27
CA ARG A 76 11.51 25.75 3.30
C ARG A 76 11.75 25.14 4.67
N ILE A 77 11.80 26.00 5.66
CA ILE A 77 11.91 25.61 7.05
C ILE A 77 10.55 25.76 7.72
N ASP A 78 10.20 24.85 8.56
CA ASP A 78 9.03 24.95 9.41
C ASP A 78 9.39 25.84 10.60
N GLU A 79 8.68 26.96 10.78
CA GLU A 79 8.97 27.95 11.81
C GLU A 79 8.76 27.43 13.23
N ALA A 80 7.87 26.45 13.40
CA ALA A 80 7.55 25.88 14.71
C ALA A 80 8.58 24.85 15.17
N THR A 81 9.15 24.08 14.22
CA THR A 81 10.07 22.96 14.54
C THR A 81 11.52 23.26 14.17
N GLY A 82 11.78 24.28 13.33
CA GLY A 82 13.10 24.54 12.75
C GLY A 82 13.56 23.47 11.74
N GLU A 83 12.71 22.50 11.43
CA GLU A 83 13.04 21.42 10.49
C GLU A 83 12.71 21.78 9.05
N ARG A 84 13.44 21.17 8.13
CA ARG A 84 13.19 21.30 6.71
C ARG A 84 11.91 20.60 6.31
N LYS A 85 11.03 21.32 5.60
CA LYS A 85 9.80 20.74 5.04
C LYS A 85 10.12 19.66 4.00
N ARG A 86 9.24 18.65 3.88
CA ARG A 86 9.41 17.56 2.95
C ARG A 86 8.12 17.28 2.21
N PHE A 87 8.23 17.11 0.91
CA PHE A 87 7.11 16.60 0.11
C PHE A 87 6.83 15.15 0.45
N GLY A 88 5.58 14.86 0.76
CA GLY A 88 5.05 13.49 0.89
C GLY A 88 3.94 13.28 -0.14
N SER A 89 4.10 12.28 -1.02
CA SER A 89 3.05 11.94 -1.98
C SER A 89 1.87 11.32 -1.27
N ALA A 90 0.66 11.82 -1.53
CA ALA A 90 -0.58 11.22 -1.07
C ALA A 90 -0.95 9.98 -1.91
N ILE A 91 -0.59 9.98 -3.20
CA ILE A 91 -0.87 8.87 -4.12
C ILE A 91 0.01 7.67 -3.79
N LEU A 92 1.31 7.90 -3.59
CA LEU A 92 2.30 6.84 -3.35
C LEU A 92 3.27 7.21 -2.23
N PRO A 93 2.90 7.02 -0.97
CA PRO A 93 3.80 7.23 0.16
C PRO A 93 5.11 6.46 0.02
N ALA A 94 6.21 6.99 0.58
CA ALA A 94 7.55 6.44 0.42
C ALA A 94 7.66 4.96 0.84
N TRP A 95 6.90 4.56 1.87
CA TRP A 95 6.87 3.20 2.41
C TRP A 95 5.92 2.25 1.66
N ALA A 96 5.00 2.76 0.82
CA ALA A 96 4.01 1.93 0.13
C ALA A 96 4.68 1.01 -0.91
N ARG A 97 4.45 -0.29 -0.77
CA ARG A 97 4.92 -1.36 -1.66
C ARG A 97 3.77 -2.13 -2.30
N LYS A 98 2.57 -1.93 -1.81
CA LYS A 98 1.34 -2.56 -2.30
C LYS A 98 0.19 -1.56 -2.22
N SER A 99 -0.82 -1.72 -3.09
CA SER A 99 -2.04 -0.93 -3.04
C SER A 99 -2.87 -1.31 -1.79
N PRO A 100 -3.73 -0.41 -1.29
CA PRO A 100 -4.66 -0.73 -0.20
C PRO A 100 -5.51 -1.97 -0.50
N GLN A 101 -6.07 -2.07 -1.69
CA GLN A 101 -6.88 -3.22 -2.12
C GLN A 101 -6.12 -4.55 -2.00
N MET A 102 -4.83 -4.57 -2.34
CA MET A 102 -3.99 -5.77 -2.13
C MET A 102 -3.82 -6.10 -0.64
N ALA A 103 -3.76 -5.09 0.23
CA ALA A 103 -3.68 -5.33 1.66
C ALA A 103 -4.97 -5.94 2.23
N GLU A 104 -6.13 -5.61 1.66
CA GLU A 104 -7.44 -6.14 2.05
C GLU A 104 -7.66 -7.60 1.61
N VAL A 105 -7.05 -8.03 0.51
CA VAL A 105 -7.16 -9.41 0.03
C VAL A 105 -6.35 -10.40 0.89
N LEU A 106 -5.24 -9.96 1.47
CA LEU A 106 -4.35 -10.86 2.21
C LEU A 106 -5.02 -11.55 3.43
N PRO A 107 -5.81 -10.86 4.29
CA PRO A 107 -6.54 -11.51 5.36
C PRO A 107 -7.50 -12.59 4.87
N LEU A 108 -8.17 -12.35 3.73
CA LEU A 108 -9.09 -13.32 3.15
C LEU A 108 -8.38 -14.60 2.73
N LEU A 109 -7.21 -14.47 2.08
CA LEU A 109 -6.39 -15.62 1.72
C LEU A 109 -5.94 -16.42 2.95
N TYR A 110 -5.58 -15.74 4.03
CA TYR A 110 -5.24 -16.38 5.30
C TYR A 110 -6.43 -17.13 5.91
N LEU A 111 -7.61 -16.52 5.95
CA LEU A 111 -8.83 -17.15 6.46
C LEU A 111 -9.26 -18.36 5.63
N HIS A 112 -8.95 -18.38 4.34
CA HIS A 112 -9.17 -19.53 3.45
C HIS A 112 -8.05 -20.59 3.52
N GLY A 113 -7.15 -20.49 4.50
CA GLY A 113 -6.19 -21.53 4.83
C GLY A 113 -4.82 -21.40 4.16
N LEU A 114 -4.51 -20.26 3.55
CA LEU A 114 -3.18 -20.03 3.00
C LEU A 114 -2.18 -19.85 4.13
N SER A 115 -1.18 -20.74 4.23
CA SER A 115 -0.14 -20.61 5.25
C SER A 115 0.79 -19.43 4.98
N SER A 116 1.46 -18.91 6.00
CA SER A 116 2.38 -17.77 5.86
C SER A 116 3.51 -18.00 4.84
N SER A 117 3.90 -19.26 4.61
CA SER A 117 4.90 -19.66 3.62
C SER A 117 4.35 -19.70 2.20
N ASP A 118 3.06 -19.92 2.02
CA ASP A 118 2.42 -20.13 0.72
C ASP A 118 1.99 -18.84 0.04
N PHE A 119 1.89 -17.74 0.79
CA PHE A 119 1.53 -16.42 0.24
C PHE A 119 2.47 -15.97 -0.89
N GLY A 120 3.78 -16.07 -0.67
CA GLY A 120 4.78 -15.70 -1.67
C GLY A 120 4.60 -16.45 -2.98
N PRO A 121 4.65 -17.79 -2.98
CA PRO A 121 4.44 -18.60 -4.18
C PRO A 121 3.08 -18.37 -4.85
N ALA A 122 1.98 -18.35 -4.08
CA ALA A 122 0.64 -18.16 -4.62
C ALA A 122 0.50 -16.79 -5.32
N LEU A 123 0.93 -15.72 -4.66
CA LEU A 123 0.83 -14.37 -5.23
C LEU A 123 1.80 -14.16 -6.39
N THR A 124 2.97 -14.80 -6.38
CA THR A 124 3.88 -14.78 -7.53
C THR A 124 3.24 -15.42 -8.75
N GLN A 125 2.49 -16.50 -8.56
CA GLN A 125 1.79 -17.17 -9.65
C GLN A 125 0.67 -16.29 -10.24
N PHE A 126 -0.07 -15.54 -9.39
CA PHE A 126 -1.18 -14.69 -9.85
C PHE A 126 -0.74 -13.32 -10.35
N LEU A 127 0.19 -12.68 -9.64
CA LEU A 127 0.55 -11.28 -9.85
C LEU A 127 1.92 -11.12 -10.52
N ALA A 128 2.60 -12.22 -10.83
CA ALA A 128 3.99 -12.25 -11.31
C ALA A 128 4.98 -11.53 -10.37
N THR A 129 4.60 -11.34 -9.10
CA THR A 129 5.45 -10.67 -8.09
C THR A 129 5.07 -11.08 -6.68
N SER A 130 6.06 -11.10 -5.80
CA SER A 130 5.90 -11.15 -4.34
C SER A 130 6.47 -9.90 -3.65
N ALA A 131 6.68 -8.82 -4.39
CA ALA A 131 7.26 -7.59 -3.87
C ALA A 131 6.44 -7.03 -2.69
N GLY A 132 7.10 -6.80 -1.56
CA GLY A 132 6.47 -6.33 -0.33
C GLY A 132 5.68 -7.39 0.45
N LEU A 133 5.78 -8.68 0.08
CA LEU A 133 5.07 -9.81 0.67
C LEU A 133 6.04 -10.91 1.13
N SER A 134 7.17 -10.51 1.73
CA SER A 134 8.11 -11.45 2.34
C SER A 134 7.44 -12.23 3.47
N ALA A 135 7.92 -13.45 3.78
CA ALA A 135 7.43 -14.25 4.89
C ALA A 135 7.35 -13.46 6.20
N LYS A 136 8.37 -12.65 6.50
CA LYS A 136 8.39 -11.75 7.67
C LYS A 136 7.24 -10.73 7.65
N THR A 137 6.91 -10.17 6.47
CA THR A 137 5.79 -9.23 6.32
C THR A 137 4.47 -9.94 6.59
N ILE A 138 4.29 -11.15 6.04
CA ILE A 138 3.07 -11.94 6.25
C ILE A 138 2.93 -12.33 7.72
N THR A 139 3.99 -12.82 8.37
CA THR A 139 3.95 -13.15 9.81
C THR A 139 3.49 -11.94 10.64
N ARG A 140 4.09 -10.77 10.43
CA ARG A 140 3.69 -9.55 11.14
C ARG A 140 2.22 -9.16 10.88
N LEU A 141 1.72 -9.33 9.66
CA LEU A 141 0.32 -9.08 9.33
C LEU A 141 -0.60 -10.09 10.03
N THR A 142 -0.22 -11.38 10.06
CA THR A 142 -0.96 -12.43 10.77
C THR A 142 -1.07 -12.12 12.26
N GLU A 143 0.02 -11.71 12.91
CA GLU A 143 0.02 -11.30 14.30
C GLU A 143 -0.92 -10.10 14.55
N GLN A 144 -0.90 -9.11 13.64
CA GLN A 144 -1.81 -7.97 13.70
C GLN A 144 -3.27 -8.42 13.59
N TRP A 145 -3.62 -9.26 12.63
CA TRP A 145 -4.99 -9.75 12.46
C TRP A 145 -5.48 -10.58 13.65
N GLN A 146 -4.60 -11.38 14.26
CA GLN A 146 -4.91 -12.12 15.48
C GLN A 146 -5.19 -11.17 16.65
N ALA A 147 -4.40 -10.12 16.81
CA ALA A 147 -4.62 -9.10 17.84
C ALA A 147 -5.94 -8.33 17.60
N GLU A 148 -6.25 -7.96 16.35
CA GLU A 148 -7.50 -7.32 15.97
C GLU A 148 -8.71 -8.23 16.24
N ALA A 149 -8.62 -9.52 15.90
CA ALA A 149 -9.66 -10.51 16.18
C ALA A 149 -9.89 -10.68 17.69
N LEU A 150 -8.82 -10.72 18.48
CA LEU A 150 -8.91 -10.81 19.94
C LEU A 150 -9.60 -9.56 20.52
N ALA A 151 -9.16 -8.37 20.09
CA ALA A 151 -9.76 -7.11 20.52
C ALA A 151 -11.24 -7.02 20.12
N PHE A 152 -11.59 -7.47 18.93
CA PHE A 152 -12.97 -7.55 18.46
C PHE A 152 -13.82 -8.47 19.35
N ASN A 153 -13.31 -9.65 19.72
CA ASN A 153 -14.01 -10.62 20.54
C ASN A 153 -14.16 -10.16 22.00
N GLN A 154 -13.26 -9.30 22.47
CA GLN A 154 -13.27 -8.77 23.84
C GLN A 154 -14.00 -7.43 23.97
N ARG A 155 -14.48 -6.84 22.87
CA ARG A 155 -15.15 -5.54 22.91
C ARG A 155 -16.45 -5.63 23.74
N SER A 156 -16.73 -4.59 24.53
CA SER A 156 -18.02 -4.45 25.21
C SER A 156 -19.11 -4.16 24.18
N LEU A 157 -20.23 -4.84 24.33
CA LEU A 157 -21.45 -4.61 23.55
C LEU A 157 -22.51 -3.85 24.39
N ALA A 158 -22.17 -3.46 25.62
CA ALA A 158 -23.13 -2.91 26.60
C ALA A 158 -23.72 -1.54 26.21
N GLU A 159 -23.00 -0.78 25.37
CA GLU A 159 -23.43 0.56 24.94
C GLU A 159 -24.02 0.58 23.53
N THR A 160 -24.26 -0.60 22.93
CA THR A 160 -24.80 -0.72 21.58
C THR A 160 -26.21 -1.27 21.60
N ASP A 161 -27.19 -0.52 21.11
CA ASP A 161 -28.57 -0.98 20.98
C ASP A 161 -28.68 -1.91 19.76
N TYR A 162 -28.90 -3.20 20.01
CA TYR A 162 -29.10 -4.21 18.95
C TYR A 162 -30.61 -4.42 18.75
N VAL A 163 -31.05 -4.24 17.50
CA VAL A 163 -32.46 -4.51 17.13
C VAL A 163 -32.68 -6.00 16.90
N TYR A 164 -31.67 -6.71 16.41
CA TYR A 164 -31.70 -8.17 16.18
C TYR A 164 -30.36 -8.79 16.57
N VAL A 165 -30.43 -9.97 17.19
CA VAL A 165 -29.27 -10.81 17.51
C VAL A 165 -29.46 -12.17 16.85
N TRP A 166 -28.54 -12.55 16.00
CA TRP A 166 -28.51 -13.89 15.39
C TRP A 166 -27.45 -14.71 16.12
N VAL A 167 -27.85 -15.91 16.58
CA VAL A 167 -26.95 -16.84 17.27
C VAL A 167 -26.89 -18.12 16.46
N ASP A 168 -25.68 -18.51 16.05
CA ASP A 168 -25.41 -19.78 15.40
C ASP A 168 -24.45 -20.63 16.25
N GLY A 169 -24.69 -21.93 16.31
CA GLY A 169 -23.91 -22.88 17.10
C GLY A 169 -22.90 -23.64 16.23
N ILE A 170 -21.62 -23.55 16.57
CA ILE A 170 -20.60 -24.37 15.96
C ILE A 170 -20.54 -25.72 16.68
N HIS A 171 -20.89 -26.80 15.97
CA HIS A 171 -20.73 -28.16 16.48
C HIS A 171 -19.30 -28.64 16.27
N LEU A 172 -18.46 -28.59 17.30
CA LEU A 172 -17.13 -29.16 17.27
C LEU A 172 -17.22 -30.70 17.45
N LYS A 173 -16.82 -31.45 16.45
CA LYS A 173 -16.60 -32.91 16.59
C LYS A 173 -15.25 -33.14 17.30
N VAL A 174 -15.28 -33.18 18.62
CA VAL A 174 -14.13 -33.59 19.43
C VAL A 174 -14.14 -35.11 19.57
N ARG A 175 -13.12 -35.79 19.07
CA ARG A 175 -12.88 -37.19 19.36
C ARG A 175 -12.05 -37.26 20.63
N LEU A 176 -12.67 -37.60 21.75
CA LEU A 176 -11.95 -37.94 22.98
C LEU A 176 -11.33 -39.33 22.76
N THR A 177 -10.00 -39.42 22.74
CA THR A 177 -9.22 -40.67 22.79
C THR A 177 -8.92 -41.05 24.21
#